data_1770de40ca58eefed6d46b59eb8efd01
#
_entry.id   1770de40ca58eefed6d46b59eb8efd01
#
_cell.length_a   1.000
_cell.length_b   1.000
_cell.length_c   1.000
_cell.angle_alpha   90.00
_cell.angle_beta   90.00
_cell.angle_gamma   90.00
#
_symmetry.space_group_name_H-M   'P 1'
#
loop_
_entity.id
_entity.type
_entity.pdbx_description
1 polymer ?
#
loop_
_entity_poly.entity_id
_entity_poly.type
_entity_poly.pdbx_seq_one_letter_code
_entity_poly.pdbx_strand_id
1 'polypeptide(L)'
;MTLFTSGDWQVDVSDFNKDRFTTHALFDFMCERFPILKDADVEVNQVDLTNEYGYGFCQVDEDGEFLIHIHNDLSYEDYVTTLIHELVHVKQTLQGLKDDEMRESEAYFWEHILSKEFNASPLSGTPISQIPA
;
A
#
# COMPACT_ATOMS: atom_id res chain seq x y z
N MET A 1 -2.48 -8.87 13.78
CA MET A 1 -2.34 -7.98 12.60
C MET A 1 -2.40 -6.54 13.05
N THR A 2 -1.44 -5.75 12.61
CA THR A 2 -1.43 -4.33 12.95
C THR A 2 -0.92 -3.52 11.76
N LEU A 3 -1.65 -2.48 11.41
CA LEU A 3 -1.22 -1.49 10.45
C LEU A 3 -0.96 -0.19 11.20
N PHE A 4 0.26 0.34 11.04
CA PHE A 4 0.62 1.63 11.59
C PHE A 4 0.84 2.63 10.47
N THR A 5 0.40 3.86 10.71
CA THR A 5 0.73 4.98 9.84
C THR A 5 1.38 6.04 10.70
N SER A 6 2.63 6.39 10.38
CA SER A 6 3.36 7.39 11.14
C SER A 6 4.00 8.40 10.18
N GLY A 7 4.69 9.41 10.74
CA GLY A 7 5.28 10.47 9.95
C GLY A 7 4.32 11.63 9.74
N ASP A 8 4.70 12.54 8.85
CA ASP A 8 3.95 13.77 8.60
C ASP A 8 2.77 13.53 7.66
N TRP A 9 1.73 12.94 8.21
CA TRP A 9 0.48 12.78 7.47
C TRP A 9 -0.28 14.09 7.51
N GLN A 10 -0.10 14.89 6.49
CA GLN A 10 -0.84 16.14 6.39
C GLN A 10 -2.24 15.86 5.86
N VAL A 11 -3.22 16.34 6.61
CA VAL A 11 -4.60 16.25 6.17
C VAL A 11 -4.92 17.54 5.41
N ASP A 12 -4.61 17.53 4.13
CA ASP A 12 -5.08 18.56 3.21
C ASP A 12 -6.29 17.97 2.49
N VAL A 13 -7.30 18.79 2.27
CA VAL A 13 -8.50 18.35 1.58
C VAL A 13 -8.16 17.82 0.17
N SER A 14 -7.15 18.41 -0.47
CA SER A 14 -6.70 17.96 -1.80
C SER A 14 -6.01 16.61 -1.75
N ASP A 15 -5.48 16.21 -0.59
CA ASP A 15 -4.77 14.95 -0.42
C ASP A 15 -5.60 13.90 0.33
N PHE A 16 -6.91 14.11 0.43
CA PHE A 16 -7.79 13.21 1.15
C PHE A 16 -7.60 11.75 0.74
N ASN A 17 -7.40 11.50 -0.55
CA ASN A 17 -7.29 10.14 -1.09
C ASN A 17 -5.96 9.45 -0.78
N LYS A 18 -5.00 10.18 -0.19
CA LYS A 18 -3.69 9.65 0.22
C LYS A 18 -3.56 9.65 1.74
N ASP A 19 -4.65 9.81 2.45
CA ASP A 19 -4.62 9.92 3.90
C ASP A 19 -4.62 8.54 4.57
N ARG A 20 -4.64 8.57 5.90
CA ARG A 20 -4.66 7.34 6.69
C ARG A 20 -5.89 6.50 6.42
N PHE A 21 -7.02 7.14 6.17
CA PHE A 21 -8.25 6.41 5.86
C PHE A 21 -8.09 5.53 4.63
N THR A 22 -7.57 6.10 3.55
CA THR A 22 -7.32 5.37 2.32
C THR A 22 -6.32 4.24 2.54
N THR A 23 -5.25 4.50 3.29
CA THR A 23 -4.23 3.51 3.59
C THR A 23 -4.82 2.33 4.36
N HIS A 24 -5.61 2.60 5.39
CA HIS A 24 -6.25 1.54 6.17
C HIS A 24 -7.28 0.77 5.35
N ALA A 25 -8.08 1.47 4.56
CA ALA A 25 -9.06 0.83 3.69
C ALA A 25 -8.39 -0.10 2.68
N LEU A 26 -7.30 0.35 2.10
CA LEU A 26 -6.54 -0.46 1.15
C LEU A 26 -5.91 -1.67 1.83
N PHE A 27 -5.36 -1.50 3.03
CA PHE A 27 -4.80 -2.63 3.78
C PHE A 27 -5.88 -3.67 4.08
N ASP A 28 -7.06 -3.24 4.53
CA ASP A 28 -8.17 -4.16 4.80
C ASP A 28 -8.60 -4.88 3.52
N PHE A 29 -8.68 -4.16 2.42
CA PHE A 29 -8.99 -4.75 1.11
C PHE A 29 -7.96 -5.83 0.73
N MET A 30 -6.68 -5.53 0.92
CA MET A 30 -5.61 -6.49 0.62
C MET A 30 -5.65 -7.69 1.54
N CYS A 31 -6.00 -7.52 2.82
CA CYS A 31 -6.13 -8.62 3.77
C CYS A 31 -7.28 -9.56 3.39
N GLU A 32 -8.36 -9.03 2.82
CA GLU A 32 -9.43 -9.87 2.32
C GLU A 32 -8.98 -10.68 1.10
N ARG A 33 -8.19 -10.07 0.23
CA ARG A 33 -7.67 -10.74 -0.96
C ARG A 33 -6.58 -11.76 -0.61
N PHE A 34 -5.70 -11.39 0.29
CA PHE A 34 -4.59 -12.23 0.73
C PHE A 34 -4.61 -12.36 2.26
N PRO A 35 -5.35 -13.35 2.79
CA PRO A 35 -5.50 -13.47 4.25
C PRO A 35 -4.20 -13.62 5.02
N ILE A 36 -3.11 -14.07 4.40
CA ILE A 36 -1.81 -14.15 5.05
C ILE A 36 -1.34 -12.79 5.58
N LEU A 37 -1.79 -11.69 4.95
CA LEU A 37 -1.44 -10.35 5.41
C LEU A 37 -1.99 -10.03 6.80
N LYS A 38 -2.98 -10.77 7.27
CA LYS A 38 -3.52 -10.58 8.62
C LYS A 38 -2.50 -10.91 9.71
N ASP A 39 -1.45 -11.67 9.35
CA ASP A 39 -0.39 -12.03 10.29
C ASP A 39 0.74 -11.00 10.31
N ALA A 40 0.67 -9.95 9.48
CA ALA A 40 1.74 -8.98 9.37
C ALA A 40 1.51 -7.77 10.26
N ASP A 41 2.61 -7.24 10.79
CA ASP A 41 2.65 -5.91 11.39
C ASP A 41 3.32 -4.98 10.39
N VAL A 42 2.61 -3.97 9.93
CA VAL A 42 3.05 -3.10 8.85
C VAL A 42 2.97 -1.65 9.26
N GLU A 43 4.06 -0.92 9.08
CA GLU A 43 4.07 0.54 9.22
C GLU A 43 4.20 1.15 7.83
N VAL A 44 3.34 2.12 7.52
CA VAL A 44 3.38 2.83 6.24
C VAL A 44 3.65 4.30 6.49
N ASN A 45 4.68 4.83 5.85
CA ASN A 45 5.06 6.23 5.96
C ASN A 45 5.14 6.87 4.59
N GLN A 46 4.61 8.08 4.46
CA GLN A 46 4.86 8.91 3.29
C GLN A 46 6.09 9.77 3.58
N VAL A 47 7.08 9.67 2.70
CA VAL A 47 8.37 10.35 2.86
C VAL A 47 8.83 10.92 1.51
N ASP A 48 9.78 11.82 1.55
CA ASP A 48 10.38 12.36 0.33
C ASP A 48 11.39 11.37 -0.23
N LEU A 49 11.05 10.76 -1.37
CA LEU A 49 11.91 9.81 -2.07
C LEU A 49 12.46 10.39 -3.37
N THR A 50 12.52 11.72 -3.49
CA THR A 50 12.94 12.39 -4.72
C THR A 50 14.28 11.88 -5.25
N ASN A 51 15.22 11.56 -4.34
CA ASN A 51 16.55 11.10 -4.70
C ASN A 51 16.70 9.58 -4.66
N GLU A 52 15.59 8.85 -4.50
CA GLU A 52 15.59 7.41 -4.41
C GLU A 52 15.04 6.78 -5.69
N TYR A 53 15.27 5.48 -5.83
CA TYR A 53 14.79 4.73 -6.98
C TYR A 53 13.35 4.30 -6.76
N GLY A 54 12.44 4.75 -7.63
CA GLY A 54 11.04 4.35 -7.59
C GLY A 54 10.21 5.15 -6.59
N TYR A 55 8.94 4.77 -6.48
CA TYR A 55 7.95 5.47 -5.68
C TYR A 55 7.80 4.92 -4.27
N GLY A 56 8.40 3.77 -3.99
CA GLY A 56 8.28 3.17 -2.68
C GLY A 56 9.19 1.97 -2.51
N PHE A 57 9.32 1.52 -1.26
CA PHE A 57 10.04 0.30 -0.95
C PHE A 57 9.50 -0.30 0.33
N CYS A 58 9.81 -1.59 0.53
CA CYS A 58 9.39 -2.35 1.70
C CYS A 58 10.61 -2.99 2.34
N GLN A 59 10.71 -2.89 3.66
CA GLN A 59 11.75 -3.54 4.46
C GLN A 59 11.11 -4.36 5.57
N VAL A 60 11.82 -5.37 6.04
CA VAL A 60 11.42 -6.14 7.21
C VAL A 60 12.54 -6.05 8.24
N ASP A 61 12.20 -5.78 9.50
CA ASP A 61 13.18 -5.69 10.57
C ASP A 61 13.44 -7.05 11.23
N GLU A 62 14.31 -7.07 12.25
CA GLU A 62 14.69 -8.28 12.94
C GLU A 62 13.52 -8.95 13.67
N ASP A 63 12.53 -8.16 14.05
CA ASP A 63 11.34 -8.65 14.77
C ASP A 63 10.24 -9.11 13.84
N GLY A 64 10.46 -9.02 12.52
CA GLY A 64 9.46 -9.41 11.53
C GLY A 64 8.43 -8.32 11.26
N GLU A 65 8.67 -7.10 11.70
CA GLU A 65 7.81 -5.97 11.39
C GLU A 65 8.19 -5.38 10.04
N PHE A 66 7.17 -5.03 9.25
CA PHE A 66 7.38 -4.49 7.91
C PHE A 66 7.29 -2.98 7.91
N LEU A 67 8.20 -2.34 7.19
CA LEU A 67 8.20 -0.90 7.00
C LEU A 67 8.08 -0.60 5.51
N ILE A 68 7.03 0.14 5.16
CA ILE A 68 6.80 0.57 3.79
C ILE A 68 6.97 2.09 3.74
N HIS A 69 7.84 2.57 2.85
CA HIS A 69 7.97 3.98 2.56
C HIS A 69 7.42 4.25 1.17
N ILE A 70 6.60 5.28 1.05
CA ILE A 70 6.01 5.70 -0.22
C ILE A 70 6.27 7.17 -0.41
N HIS A 71 6.64 7.55 -1.64
CA HIS A 71 6.92 8.95 -1.96
C HIS A 71 5.71 9.83 -1.64
N ASN A 72 5.96 10.98 -1.03
CA ASN A 72 4.91 11.85 -0.49
C ASN A 72 4.26 12.78 -1.54
N ASP A 73 4.66 12.72 -2.79
CA ASP A 73 4.15 13.57 -3.85
C ASP A 73 3.61 12.74 -5.02
N LEU A 74 2.78 11.75 -4.71
CA LEU A 74 2.14 10.91 -5.71
C LEU A 74 0.69 11.30 -5.89
N SER A 75 0.16 11.10 -7.11
CA SER A 75 -1.27 11.14 -7.32
C SER A 75 -1.96 10.03 -6.51
N TYR A 76 -3.27 10.14 -6.32
CA TYR A 76 -4.02 9.09 -5.67
C TYR A 76 -3.81 7.73 -6.36
N GLU A 77 -3.89 7.72 -7.69
CA GLU A 77 -3.73 6.47 -8.45
C GLU A 77 -2.36 5.86 -8.25
N ASP A 78 -1.31 6.66 -8.31
CA ASP A 78 0.05 6.17 -8.11
C ASP A 78 0.28 5.72 -6.68
N TYR A 79 -0.31 6.40 -5.70
CA TYR A 79 -0.22 6.00 -4.30
C TYR A 79 -0.85 4.62 -4.08
N VAL A 80 -2.08 4.42 -4.57
CA VAL A 80 -2.78 3.14 -4.43
C VAL A 80 -1.98 2.02 -5.10
N THR A 81 -1.54 2.25 -6.33
CA THR A 81 -0.77 1.25 -7.08
C THR A 81 0.53 0.90 -6.36
N THR A 82 1.25 1.91 -5.88
CA THR A 82 2.52 1.69 -5.18
C THR A 82 2.31 0.94 -3.88
N LEU A 83 1.31 1.31 -3.08
CA LEU A 83 1.04 0.62 -1.83
C LEU A 83 0.66 -0.84 -2.05
N ILE A 84 -0.16 -1.13 -3.06
CA ILE A 84 -0.49 -2.51 -3.42
C ILE A 84 0.79 -3.28 -3.77
N HIS A 85 1.67 -2.69 -4.59
CA HIS A 85 2.93 -3.32 -4.98
C HIS A 85 3.75 -3.71 -3.75
N GLU A 86 3.90 -2.79 -2.80
CA GLU A 86 4.68 -3.05 -1.59
C GLU A 86 3.98 -4.07 -0.67
N LEU A 87 2.66 -4.04 -0.58
CA LEU A 87 1.94 -5.05 0.22
C LEU A 87 2.04 -6.45 -0.39
N VAL A 88 2.14 -6.56 -1.72
CA VAL A 88 2.43 -7.85 -2.34
C VAL A 88 3.81 -8.36 -1.91
N HIS A 89 4.80 -7.47 -1.78
CA HIS A 89 6.12 -7.86 -1.26
C HIS A 89 6.03 -8.35 0.20
N VAL A 90 5.19 -7.74 1.03
CA VAL A 90 4.94 -8.24 2.39
C VAL A 90 4.41 -9.67 2.33
N LYS A 91 3.39 -9.90 1.50
CA LYS A 91 2.81 -11.23 1.29
C LYS A 91 3.89 -12.24 0.89
N GLN A 92 4.73 -11.87 -0.06
CA GLN A 92 5.78 -12.76 -0.57
C GLN A 92 6.79 -13.11 0.50
N THR A 93 7.18 -12.15 1.31
CA THR A 93 8.10 -12.40 2.42
C THR A 93 7.49 -13.36 3.43
N LEU A 94 6.21 -13.18 3.77
CA LEU A 94 5.49 -14.09 4.66
C LEU A 94 5.39 -15.51 4.09
N GLN A 95 5.30 -15.62 2.77
CA GLN A 95 5.24 -16.90 2.08
C GLN A 95 6.62 -17.55 1.89
N GLY A 96 7.70 -16.82 2.17
CA GLY A 96 9.05 -17.32 1.96
C GLY A 96 9.52 -17.27 0.51
N LEU A 97 8.86 -16.52 -0.34
CA LEU A 97 9.28 -16.36 -1.73
C LEU A 97 10.49 -15.43 -1.80
N LYS A 98 11.61 -15.94 -2.36
CA LYS A 98 12.88 -15.22 -2.35
C LYS A 98 13.41 -14.84 -3.73
N ASP A 99 12.85 -15.37 -4.79
CA ASP A 99 13.30 -15.07 -6.15
C ASP A 99 12.87 -13.65 -6.56
N ASP A 100 13.84 -12.76 -6.74
CA ASP A 100 13.57 -11.35 -7.00
C ASP A 100 12.77 -11.12 -8.28
N GLU A 101 13.07 -11.86 -9.33
CA GLU A 101 12.37 -11.72 -10.59
C GLU A 101 10.89 -12.14 -10.46
N MET A 102 10.63 -13.25 -9.79
CA MET A 102 9.27 -13.69 -9.54
C MET A 102 8.52 -12.73 -8.63
N ARG A 103 9.21 -12.19 -7.62
CA ARG A 103 8.61 -11.22 -6.70
C ARG A 103 8.14 -9.97 -7.45
N GLU A 104 8.99 -9.41 -8.29
CA GLU A 104 8.63 -8.23 -9.05
C GLU A 104 7.54 -8.51 -10.09
N SER A 105 7.64 -9.62 -10.79
CA SER A 105 6.62 -9.99 -11.78
C SER A 105 5.24 -10.14 -11.14
N GLU A 106 5.16 -10.79 -9.99
CA GLU A 106 3.90 -10.96 -9.29
C GLU A 106 3.38 -9.62 -8.78
N ALA A 107 4.26 -8.78 -8.23
CA ALA A 107 3.84 -7.49 -7.71
C ALA A 107 3.26 -6.60 -8.82
N TYR A 108 3.90 -6.56 -9.99
CA TYR A 108 3.37 -5.81 -11.12
C TYR A 108 2.06 -6.36 -11.62
N PHE A 109 1.92 -7.68 -11.63
CA PHE A 109 0.66 -8.32 -12.02
C PHE A 109 -0.48 -7.89 -11.11
N TRP A 110 -0.30 -8.00 -9.80
CA TRP A 110 -1.36 -7.70 -8.85
C TRP A 110 -1.66 -6.21 -8.73
N GLU A 111 -0.64 -5.34 -8.80
CA GLU A 111 -0.91 -3.91 -8.70
C GLU A 111 -1.84 -3.43 -9.81
N HIS A 112 -1.69 -3.97 -11.00
CA HIS A 112 -2.52 -3.60 -12.13
C HIS A 112 -3.97 -4.03 -11.93
N ILE A 113 -4.18 -5.24 -11.46
CA ILE A 113 -5.53 -5.80 -11.27
C ILE A 113 -6.20 -5.20 -10.03
N LEU A 114 -5.49 -5.21 -8.91
CA LEU A 114 -6.10 -4.85 -7.64
C LEU A 114 -6.33 -3.36 -7.49
N SER A 115 -5.52 -2.52 -8.12
CA SER A 115 -5.78 -1.08 -8.11
C SER A 115 -7.13 -0.75 -8.76
N LYS A 116 -7.47 -1.43 -9.84
CA LYS A 116 -8.76 -1.26 -10.49
C LYS A 116 -9.90 -1.76 -9.60
N GLU A 117 -9.72 -2.92 -8.98
CA GLU A 117 -10.75 -3.47 -8.09
C GLU A 117 -10.97 -2.56 -6.88
N PHE A 118 -9.90 -2.06 -6.29
CA PHE A 118 -10.02 -1.18 -5.14
C PHE A 118 -10.75 0.12 -5.49
N ASN A 119 -10.39 0.72 -6.61
CA ASN A 119 -11.02 1.98 -7.04
C ASN A 119 -12.50 1.82 -7.37
N ALA A 120 -12.92 0.63 -7.75
CA ALA A 120 -14.33 0.31 -8.01
C ALA A 120 -15.07 -0.12 -6.75
N SER A 121 -14.36 -0.32 -5.63
CA SER A 121 -14.93 -0.81 -4.38
C SER A 121 -15.53 0.31 -3.55
N PRO A 122 -16.62 0.07 -2.80
CA PRO A 122 -17.10 1.05 -1.83
C PRO A 122 -16.13 1.28 -0.68
N LEU A 123 -15.09 0.44 -0.55
CA LEU A 123 -14.05 0.59 0.47
C LEU A 123 -12.88 1.45 0.01
N SER A 124 -12.95 2.04 -1.18
CA SER A 124 -11.80 2.68 -1.82
C SER A 124 -11.26 3.93 -1.12
N GLY A 125 -11.99 4.52 -0.20
CA GLY A 125 -11.57 5.79 0.39
C GLY A 125 -11.79 6.99 -0.51
N THR A 126 -12.44 6.80 -1.65
CA THR A 126 -12.82 7.90 -2.53
C THR A 126 -13.84 8.78 -1.82
N PRO A 127 -13.71 10.11 -1.89
CA PRO A 127 -14.72 11.00 -1.29
C PRO A 127 -16.12 10.66 -1.76
N ILE A 128 -17.09 10.79 -0.86
CA ILE A 128 -18.49 10.44 -1.16
C ILE A 128 -19.00 11.13 -2.42
N SER A 129 -18.55 12.35 -2.66
CA SER A 129 -18.94 13.11 -3.85
C SER A 129 -18.46 12.48 -5.16
N GLN A 130 -17.51 11.57 -5.10
CA GLN A 130 -16.95 10.88 -6.25
C GLN A 130 -17.47 9.44 -6.38
N ILE A 131 -18.20 8.96 -5.40
CA ILE A 131 -18.77 7.62 -5.43
C ILE A 131 -20.05 7.70 -6.26
N PRO A 132 -20.16 6.89 -7.32
CA PRO A 132 -21.39 6.88 -8.11
C PRO A 132 -22.58 6.50 -7.25
N ALA A 133 -23.63 7.24 -7.40
CA ALA A 133 -24.85 6.99 -6.65
C ALA A 133 -25.54 5.72 -7.13
#